data_ad281ca10fd82e5627c4778e4f13612e
#
_entry.id   ad281ca10fd82e5627c4778e4f13612e
#
_cell.length_a   1.000
_cell.length_b   1.000
_cell.length_c   1.000
_cell.angle_alpha   90.00
_cell.angle_beta   90.00
_cell.angle_gamma   90.00
#
_symmetry.space_group_name_H-M   'P 1'
#
loop_
_entity.id
_entity.type
_entity.pdbx_description
1 polymer ?
#
loop_
_entity_poly.entity_id
_entity_poly.type
_entity_poly.pdbx_seq_one_letter_code
_entity_poly.pdbx_strand_id
1 'polypeptide(L)' 'MKEVPSVATTADFKNGLVLKIDNKLQQIVEFQHVKPGKGPAFVRTKLKDVVTGKVTDKTFNAGVKVETA' A
#
# COMPACT_ATOMS: atom_id res chain seq x y z
N MET A 1 -17.57 21.63 5.10
CA MET A 1 -16.23 21.16 4.88
C MET A 1 -16.20 19.97 3.96
N LYS A 2 -15.28 19.96 3.07
CA LYS A 2 -15.21 18.94 2.08
C LYS A 2 -14.31 17.80 2.52
N GLU A 3 -14.80 16.61 2.35
CA GLU A 3 -14.00 15.44 2.66
C GLU A 3 -13.04 15.13 1.54
N VAL A 4 -11.81 14.86 1.90
CA VAL A 4 -10.84 14.42 0.91
C VAL A 4 -10.94 12.91 0.75
N PRO A 5 -11.07 12.42 -0.48
CA PRO A 5 -11.11 10.98 -0.66
C PRO A 5 -9.84 10.33 -0.14
N SER A 6 -10.03 9.26 0.62
CA SER A 6 -8.91 8.53 1.20
C SER A 6 -8.51 7.38 0.29
N VAL A 7 -8.31 7.69 -0.98
CA VAL A 7 -7.98 6.68 -1.98
C VAL A 7 -6.67 7.05 -2.65
N ALA A 8 -5.80 6.07 -2.76
CA ALA A 8 -4.52 6.23 -3.44
C ALA A 8 -4.31 5.06 -4.37
N THR A 9 -3.31 5.16 -5.22
CA THR A 9 -2.91 4.04 -6.06
C THR A 9 -1.50 3.64 -5.70
N THR A 10 -1.01 2.57 -6.32
CA THR A 10 0.36 2.13 -6.07
C THR A 10 1.37 3.20 -6.45
N ALA A 11 1.00 4.11 -7.37
CA ALA A 11 1.88 5.21 -7.74
C ALA A 11 2.08 6.21 -6.59
N ASP A 12 1.16 6.22 -5.63
CA ASP A 12 1.24 7.10 -4.47
C ASP A 12 1.96 6.46 -3.29
N PHE A 13 2.39 5.23 -3.44
CA PHE A 13 3.06 4.53 -2.33
C PHE A 13 4.36 5.21 -1.97
N LYS A 14 4.56 5.37 -0.68
CA LYS A 14 5.80 5.92 -0.15
C LYS A 14 5.99 5.39 1.26
N ASN A 15 7.21 5.45 1.75
CA ASN A 15 7.49 5.02 3.12
C ASN A 15 6.74 5.91 4.10
N GLY A 16 6.07 5.29 5.03
CA GLY A 16 5.30 6.01 6.03
C GLY A 16 3.84 6.21 5.69
N LEU A 17 3.44 5.88 4.46
CA LEU A 17 2.03 5.99 4.09
C LEU A 17 1.22 4.94 4.83
N VAL A 18 0.10 5.36 5.42
CA VAL A 18 -0.76 4.45 6.17
C VAL A 18 -1.95 4.07 5.29
N LEU A 19 -2.16 2.78 5.15
CA LEU A 19 -3.26 2.24 4.36
C LEU A 19 -4.29 1.59 5.27
N LYS A 20 -5.53 1.61 4.84
CA LYS A 20 -6.60 0.91 5.54
C LYS A 20 -6.89 -0.37 4.78
N ILE A 21 -6.56 -1.50 5.37
CA ILE A 21 -6.71 -2.81 4.74
C ILE A 21 -7.41 -3.73 5.72
N ASP A 22 -8.55 -4.31 5.30
CA ASP A 22 -9.31 -5.25 6.13
C ASP A 22 -9.63 -4.66 7.51
N ASN A 23 -10.06 -3.39 7.53
CA ASN A 23 -10.38 -2.67 8.77
C ASN A 23 -9.18 -2.51 9.70
N LYS A 24 -7.97 -2.61 9.16
CA LYS A 24 -6.75 -2.43 9.94
C LYS A 24 -5.91 -1.34 9.31
N LEU A 25 -5.27 -0.58 10.16
CA LEU A 25 -4.34 0.46 9.68
C LEU A 25 -2.96 -0.15 9.56
N GLN A 26 -2.40 -0.07 8.37
CA GLN A 26 -1.08 -0.63 8.11
C GLN A 26 -0.23 0.41 7.43
N GLN A 27 0.99 0.54 7.92
CA GLN A 27 1.91 1.55 7.42
C GLN A 27 2.91 0.90 6.48
N ILE A 28 3.17 1.55 5.36
CA ILE A 28 4.18 1.08 4.43
C ILE A 28 5.55 1.38 5.03
N VAL A 29 6.30 0.33 5.31
CA VAL A 29 7.66 0.49 5.80
C VAL A 29 8.68 0.28 4.69
N GLU A 30 8.29 -0.44 3.65
CA GLU A 30 9.15 -0.65 2.49
C GLU A 30 8.30 -1.05 1.31
N PHE A 31 8.69 -0.63 0.12
CA PHE A 31 7.99 -1.04 -1.08
C PHE A 31 8.96 -1.08 -2.25
N GLN A 32 8.61 -1.89 -3.26
CA GLN A 32 9.44 -2.02 -4.44
C GLN A 32 8.54 -2.22 -5.65
N HIS A 33 8.74 -1.39 -6.67
CA HIS A 33 8.07 -1.56 -7.95
C HIS A 33 8.84 -2.56 -8.78
N VAL A 34 8.14 -3.58 -9.27
CA VAL A 34 8.75 -4.63 -10.08
C VAL A 34 8.08 -4.64 -11.43
N LYS A 35 8.89 -4.57 -12.48
CA LYS A 35 8.40 -4.66 -13.84
C LYS A 35 9.02 -5.88 -14.51
N PRO A 36 8.34 -7.03 -14.47
CA PRO A 36 8.87 -8.21 -15.13
C PRO A 36 8.87 -8.03 -16.63
N GLY A 37 9.79 -8.69 -17.32
CA GLY A 37 9.86 -8.62 -18.77
C GLY A 37 8.61 -9.18 -19.42
N LYS A 38 7.94 -10.10 -18.77
CA LYS A 38 6.69 -10.66 -19.23
C LYS A 38 5.68 -10.55 -18.11
N GLY A 39 4.50 -10.06 -18.42
CA GLY A 39 3.44 -9.95 -17.47
C GLY A 39 3.31 -8.55 -16.88
N PRO A 40 2.27 -8.34 -16.07
CA PRO A 40 1.99 -7.01 -15.53
C PRO A 40 2.97 -6.62 -14.44
N ALA A 41 3.19 -5.33 -14.32
CA ALA A 41 3.98 -4.79 -13.23
C ALA A 41 3.23 -4.94 -11.90
N PHE A 42 3.99 -5.04 -10.82
CA PHE A 42 3.39 -5.12 -9.51
C PHE A 42 4.29 -4.42 -8.50
N VAL A 43 3.73 -4.18 -7.30
CA VAL A 43 4.45 -3.52 -6.22
C VAL A 43 4.48 -4.46 -5.02
N ARG A 44 5.67 -4.82 -4.60
CA ARG A 44 5.85 -5.61 -3.39
C ARG A 44 5.96 -4.64 -2.22
N THR A 45 5.10 -4.81 -1.24
CA THR A 45 4.97 -3.85 -0.16
C THR A 45 5.09 -4.55 1.18
N LYS A 46 5.90 -3.99 2.05
CA LYS A 46 5.97 -4.42 3.44
C LYS A 46 5.11 -3.48 4.26
N LEU A 47 4.16 -4.05 4.96
CA LEU A 47 3.20 -3.30 5.75
C LEU A 47 3.38 -3.65 7.21
N LYS A 48 3.35 -2.62 8.04
CA LYS A 48 3.43 -2.80 9.49
C LYS A 48 2.09 -2.41 10.09
N ASP A 49 1.49 -3.33 10.83
CA ASP A 49 0.25 -3.06 11.54
C ASP A 49 0.54 -2.06 12.65
N VAL A 50 -0.13 -0.91 12.61
CA VAL A 50 0.16 0.16 13.58
C VAL A 50 -0.36 -0.16 14.96
N VAL A 51 -1.21 -1.16 15.09
CA VAL A 51 -1.77 -1.56 16.38
C VAL A 51 -0.92 -2.65 17.02
N THR A 52 -0.63 -3.70 16.27
CA THR A 52 0.11 -4.84 16.83
C THR A 52 1.60 -4.78 16.55
N GLY A 53 2.02 -4.01 15.57
CA GLY A 53 3.41 -3.93 15.19
C GLY A 53 3.87 -5.06 14.28
N LYS A 54 2.96 -5.90 13.84
CA LYS A 54 3.33 -7.00 12.95
C LYS A 54 3.64 -6.50 11.56
N VAL A 55 4.68 -7.07 10.96
CA VAL A 55 5.06 -6.74 9.59
C VAL A 55 4.63 -7.90 8.68
N THR A 56 3.91 -7.56 7.62
CA THR A 56 3.48 -8.54 6.63
C THR A 56 3.84 -8.04 5.24
N ASP A 57 4.02 -8.97 4.32
CA ASP A 57 4.28 -8.63 2.92
C ASP A 57 2.97 -8.75 2.15
N LYS A 58 2.75 -7.79 1.27
CA LYS A 58 1.59 -7.83 0.40
C LYS A 58 2.00 -7.33 -0.98
N THR A 59 1.51 -8.01 -2.01
CA THR A 59 1.79 -7.64 -3.38
C THR A 59 0.54 -7.02 -4.00
N PHE A 60 0.71 -5.86 -4.61
CA PHE A 60 -0.37 -5.17 -5.31
C PHE A 60 -0.03 -5.08 -6.78
N ASN A 61 -1.05 -5.25 -7.62
CA ASN A 61 -0.88 -4.98 -9.04
C ASN A 61 -0.67 -3.49 -9.24
N ALA A 62 0.17 -3.14 -10.20
CA ALA A 62 0.41 -1.73 -10.49
C ALA A 62 -0.90 -1.05 -10.89
N GLY A 63 -1.15 0.12 -10.34
CA GLY A 63 -2.36 0.88 -10.64
C GLY A 63 -3.56 0.52 -9.79
N VAL A 64 -3.41 -0.44 -8.87
CA VAL A 64 -4.49 -0.81 -7.95
C VAL A 64 -4.80 0.36 -7.02
N LYS A 65 -6.08 0.54 -6.75
CA LYS A 65 -6.52 1.57 -5.81
C LYS A 65 -6.58 0.99 -4.42
N VAL A 66 -6.11 1.77 -3.46
CA VAL A 66 -6.13 1.37 -2.04
C VAL A 66 -6.67 2.51 -1.22
N GLU A 67 -7.19 2.19 -0.05
CA GLU A 67 -7.68 3.21 0.87
C GLU A 67 -6.54 3.65 1.78
N THR A 68 -6.46 4.97 2.00
CA THR A 68 -5.50 5.53 2.95
C THR A 68 -6.23 5.95 4.21
N ALA A 69 -5.52 6.01 5.29
CA ALA A 69 -6.07 6.48 6.56
C ALA A 69 -5.84 7.96 6.73
#